data_0163f763dd7436e2db4bd5fb74c56f26
#
_entry.id   0163f763dd7436e2db4bd5fb74c56f26
#
_cell.length_a   1.000
_cell.length_b   1.000
_cell.length_c   1.000
_cell.angle_alpha   90.00
_cell.angle_beta   90.00
_cell.angle_gamma   90.00
#
_symmetry.space_group_name_H-M   'P 1'
#
loop_
_entity.id
_entity.type
_entity.pdbx_description
1 polymer ?
#
loop_
_entity_poly.entity_id
_entity_poly.type
_entity_poly.pdbx_seq_one_letter_code
_entity_poly.pdbx_strand_id
1 'polypeptide(L)'
;MQRKIIQSLENWKHKTNRKPLIIQGARQVGKTWAMKHFGEHSFEKVAYINFDNNPRMKTLFSGDYDIDRLILGLKIESGVDIQAENTLIIFDEVQEVPQALSSLKYFYENAPQFYIVAAGSLLGVSLHHQVSFPVGKVDFLPLYPMDFHEFLTALGKQDLVKLLELKDWSLISAMKTTYIDLLRLYYFVGGMPEAVKVFIETQNVDEVRQIQRNLLMAYEQDFSKHIHDGQTVQKVRSIWASIPEQLAKENKKFIYAQLQKGARSKDYEIALQWLKDSGLVHSVPRVKKPHLPLSAYQDNAFKLYGLDVGLLAAQSNLDASVLLEGSRIFTEFKGALTEQYVLQQLIATQENPVFYWATEKGTAEVDFVVQRKQAVIPIEVKAEENLKAKSLKVYVEQFQPEKAIRFSMADYREQDWLVNVPLYACLDY
;
A
#
# COMPACT_ATOMS: atom_id res chain seq x y z
N MET A 1 9.03 -15.62 -3.45
CA MET A 1 7.84 -15.44 -2.57
C MET A 1 6.62 -15.25 -3.45
N GLN A 2 5.53 -15.96 -3.18
CA GLN A 2 4.30 -15.81 -3.97
C GLN A 2 3.61 -14.47 -3.65
N ARG A 3 3.12 -13.76 -4.68
CA ARG A 3 2.44 -12.46 -4.54
C ARG A 3 1.10 -12.48 -5.28
N LYS A 4 0.06 -11.94 -4.68
CA LYS A 4 -1.30 -11.86 -5.27
C LYS A 4 -1.33 -11.11 -6.59
N ILE A 5 -0.43 -10.14 -6.77
CA ILE A 5 -0.33 -9.36 -8.02
C ILE A 5 -0.10 -10.25 -9.25
N ILE A 6 0.53 -11.43 -9.11
CA ILE A 6 0.77 -12.34 -10.24
C ILE A 6 -0.55 -12.78 -10.87
N GLN A 7 -1.57 -13.09 -10.07
CA GLN A 7 -2.90 -13.43 -10.60
C GLN A 7 -3.54 -12.24 -11.34
N SER A 8 -3.34 -11.02 -10.85
CA SER A 8 -3.83 -9.81 -11.52
C SER A 8 -3.11 -9.58 -12.86
N LEU A 9 -1.82 -9.87 -12.94
CA LEU A 9 -1.03 -9.82 -14.17
C LEU A 9 -1.49 -10.88 -15.18
N GLU A 10 -1.80 -12.10 -14.73
CA GLU A 10 -2.38 -13.14 -15.59
C GLU A 10 -3.75 -12.72 -16.13
N ASN A 11 -4.61 -12.17 -15.28
CA ASN A 11 -5.92 -11.65 -15.70
C ASN A 11 -5.76 -10.52 -16.73
N TRP A 12 -4.79 -9.62 -16.54
CA TRP A 12 -4.47 -8.57 -17.51
C TRP A 12 -3.97 -9.14 -18.84
N LYS A 13 -3.12 -10.16 -18.84
CA LYS A 13 -2.61 -10.83 -20.04
C LYS A 13 -3.74 -11.32 -20.93
N HIS A 14 -4.80 -11.87 -20.34
CA HIS A 14 -5.94 -12.47 -21.05
C HIS A 14 -7.10 -11.49 -21.34
N LYS A 15 -6.94 -10.21 -20.98
CA LYS A 15 -7.96 -9.17 -21.19
C LYS A 15 -8.16 -8.87 -22.68
N THR A 16 -9.39 -8.92 -23.19
CA THR A 16 -9.72 -8.71 -24.61
C THR A 16 -9.29 -7.32 -25.12
N ASN A 17 -9.55 -6.27 -24.35
CA ASN A 17 -9.15 -4.89 -24.67
C ASN A 17 -7.97 -4.46 -23.79
N ARG A 18 -6.90 -5.27 -23.80
CA ARG A 18 -5.70 -5.02 -23.01
C ARG A 18 -5.02 -3.73 -23.45
N LYS A 19 -4.67 -2.90 -22.48
CA LYS A 19 -3.81 -1.74 -22.65
C LYS A 19 -2.44 -2.02 -22.06
N PRO A 20 -1.37 -1.29 -22.44
CA PRO A 20 -0.13 -1.32 -21.69
C PRO A 20 -0.42 -1.10 -20.21
N LEU A 21 0.25 -1.87 -19.35
CA LEU A 21 0.00 -1.86 -17.91
C LEU A 21 1.07 -1.05 -17.18
N ILE A 22 0.65 -0.23 -16.23
CA ILE A 22 1.56 0.48 -15.33
C ILE A 22 1.38 -0.05 -13.92
N ILE A 23 2.44 -0.63 -13.35
CA ILE A 23 2.47 -1.04 -11.94
C ILE A 23 2.90 0.16 -11.10
N GLN A 24 2.01 0.59 -10.21
CA GLN A 24 2.25 1.69 -9.28
C GLN A 24 2.50 1.18 -7.87
N GLY A 25 3.31 1.89 -7.09
CA GLY A 25 3.57 1.56 -5.68
C GLY A 25 4.88 2.17 -5.20
N ALA A 26 5.05 2.23 -3.90
CA ALA A 26 6.26 2.76 -3.27
C ALA A 26 7.54 2.03 -3.75
N ARG A 27 8.69 2.62 -3.48
CA ARG A 27 9.97 1.94 -3.71
C ARG A 27 10.05 0.67 -2.85
N GLN A 28 10.71 -0.37 -3.41
CA GLN A 28 11.06 -1.63 -2.74
C GLN A 28 9.86 -2.51 -2.31
N VAL A 29 8.64 -2.24 -2.82
CA VAL A 29 7.48 -3.15 -2.63
C VAL A 29 7.50 -4.37 -3.57
N GLY A 30 8.51 -4.48 -4.45
CA GLY A 30 8.72 -5.66 -5.32
C GLY A 30 8.21 -5.54 -6.75
N LYS A 31 8.05 -4.32 -7.30
CA LYS A 31 7.57 -4.09 -8.69
C LYS A 31 8.42 -4.82 -9.73
N THR A 32 9.74 -4.57 -9.73
CA THR A 32 10.69 -5.21 -10.66
C THR A 32 10.65 -6.73 -10.57
N TRP A 33 10.61 -7.27 -9.33
CA TRP A 33 10.49 -8.70 -9.11
C TRP A 33 9.19 -9.25 -9.72
N ALA A 34 8.06 -8.60 -9.48
CA ALA A 34 6.76 -9.04 -9.99
C ALA A 34 6.72 -9.08 -11.51
N MET A 35 7.25 -8.04 -12.18
CA MET A 35 7.32 -7.98 -13.65
C MET A 35 8.20 -9.09 -14.24
N LYS A 36 9.41 -9.28 -13.67
CA LYS A 36 10.34 -10.32 -14.13
C LYS A 36 9.77 -11.71 -13.89
N HIS A 37 9.28 -11.98 -12.69
CA HIS A 37 8.68 -13.28 -12.35
C HIS A 37 7.49 -13.61 -13.26
N PHE A 38 6.61 -12.65 -13.50
CA PHE A 38 5.50 -12.81 -14.43
C PHE A 38 5.99 -13.09 -15.85
N GLY A 39 7.00 -12.35 -16.32
CA GLY A 39 7.57 -12.55 -17.64
C GLY A 39 8.17 -13.95 -17.82
N GLU A 40 8.97 -14.39 -16.86
CA GLU A 40 9.66 -15.70 -16.87
C GLU A 40 8.71 -16.91 -16.84
N HIS A 41 7.52 -16.76 -16.22
CA HIS A 41 6.58 -17.88 -16.06
C HIS A 41 5.42 -17.86 -17.07
N SER A 42 5.15 -16.71 -17.68
CA SER A 42 3.96 -16.52 -18.50
C SER A 42 4.28 -16.21 -19.98
N PHE A 43 5.56 -15.99 -20.33
CA PHE A 43 6.01 -15.69 -21.69
C PHE A 43 7.23 -16.52 -22.06
N GLU A 44 7.44 -16.73 -23.36
CA GLU A 44 8.64 -17.42 -23.86
C GLU A 44 9.88 -16.53 -23.79
N LYS A 45 9.69 -15.20 -23.95
CA LYS A 45 10.75 -14.21 -23.96
C LYS A 45 10.40 -13.00 -23.11
N VAL A 46 11.42 -12.38 -22.50
CA VAL A 46 11.29 -11.17 -21.72
C VAL A 46 12.31 -10.14 -22.21
N ALA A 47 11.84 -9.04 -22.77
CA ALA A 47 12.65 -7.89 -23.13
C ALA A 47 12.63 -6.88 -21.98
N TYR A 48 13.62 -6.96 -21.10
CA TYR A 48 13.75 -6.08 -19.93
C TYR A 48 14.57 -4.84 -20.25
N ILE A 49 13.97 -3.67 -20.09
CA ILE A 49 14.58 -2.36 -20.31
C ILE A 49 14.55 -1.59 -18.99
N ASN A 50 15.72 -1.27 -18.46
CA ASN A 50 15.87 -0.35 -17.34
C ASN A 50 16.22 1.05 -17.88
N PHE A 51 15.41 2.04 -17.48
CA PHE A 51 15.59 3.43 -17.91
C PHE A 51 16.51 4.24 -17.01
N ASP A 52 16.84 3.75 -15.81
CA ASP A 52 17.77 4.44 -14.91
C ASP A 52 19.17 4.51 -15.53
N ASN A 53 19.72 5.73 -15.60
CA ASN A 53 21.02 6.01 -16.18
C ASN A 53 21.25 5.41 -17.59
N ASN A 54 20.20 5.45 -18.46
CA ASN A 54 20.23 4.88 -19.80
C ASN A 54 20.09 5.96 -20.90
N PRO A 55 21.21 6.60 -21.32
CA PRO A 55 21.16 7.65 -22.32
C PRO A 55 20.72 7.16 -23.72
N ARG A 56 20.93 5.87 -24.05
CA ARG A 56 20.48 5.29 -25.34
C ARG A 56 18.96 5.28 -25.41
N MET A 57 18.29 4.87 -24.34
CA MET A 57 16.83 4.88 -24.27
C MET A 57 16.29 6.32 -24.26
N LYS A 58 16.94 7.24 -23.58
CA LYS A 58 16.60 8.67 -23.66
C LYS A 58 16.64 9.19 -25.10
N THR A 59 17.67 8.83 -25.85
CA THR A 59 17.81 9.21 -27.28
C THR A 59 16.74 8.51 -28.14
N LEU A 60 16.49 7.21 -27.92
CA LEU A 60 15.51 6.44 -28.69
C LEU A 60 14.11 7.06 -28.58
N PHE A 61 13.67 7.42 -27.38
CA PHE A 61 12.33 7.95 -27.13
C PHE A 61 12.19 9.46 -27.31
N SER A 62 13.29 10.19 -27.54
CA SER A 62 13.24 11.63 -27.83
C SER A 62 12.88 11.96 -29.30
N GLY A 63 12.90 10.96 -30.19
CA GLY A 63 12.49 11.08 -31.59
C GLY A 63 10.97 10.94 -31.77
N ASP A 64 10.58 10.45 -32.93
CA ASP A 64 9.19 10.09 -33.21
C ASP A 64 8.76 8.82 -32.44
N TYR A 65 7.47 8.51 -32.49
CA TYR A 65 6.88 7.31 -31.90
C TYR A 65 6.56 6.26 -32.96
N ASP A 66 7.41 6.14 -34.01
CA ASP A 66 7.30 5.04 -34.97
C ASP A 66 7.54 3.70 -34.27
N ILE A 67 6.56 2.80 -34.32
CA ILE A 67 6.59 1.56 -33.55
C ILE A 67 7.69 0.62 -34.02
N ASP A 68 7.90 0.50 -35.33
CA ASP A 68 8.91 -0.42 -35.88
C ASP A 68 10.32 0.03 -35.47
N ARG A 69 10.57 1.33 -35.51
CA ARG A 69 11.81 1.93 -35.01
C ARG A 69 12.02 1.72 -33.53
N LEU A 70 10.95 1.92 -32.71
CA LEU A 70 11.02 1.69 -31.26
C LEU A 70 11.27 0.21 -30.96
N ILE A 71 10.57 -0.71 -31.59
CA ILE A 71 10.76 -2.17 -31.39
C ILE A 71 12.18 -2.57 -31.80
N LEU A 72 12.71 -2.07 -32.91
CA LEU A 72 14.09 -2.35 -33.31
C LEU A 72 15.08 -1.86 -32.25
N GLY A 73 14.91 -0.65 -31.73
CA GLY A 73 15.76 -0.11 -30.66
C GLY A 73 15.68 -0.92 -29.37
N LEU A 74 14.47 -1.36 -28.98
CA LEU A 74 14.25 -2.22 -27.81
C LEU A 74 14.84 -3.63 -27.98
N LYS A 75 14.80 -4.21 -29.21
CA LYS A 75 15.48 -5.45 -29.53
C LYS A 75 17.01 -5.33 -29.35
N ILE A 76 17.60 -4.27 -29.84
CA ILE A 76 19.05 -4.01 -29.72
C ILE A 76 19.43 -3.81 -28.26
N GLU A 77 18.64 -3.05 -27.50
CA GLU A 77 18.92 -2.76 -26.09
C GLU A 77 18.80 -3.99 -25.21
N SER A 78 17.74 -4.78 -25.37
CA SER A 78 17.48 -5.97 -24.55
C SER A 78 18.27 -7.21 -25.02
N GLY A 79 18.75 -7.24 -26.26
CA GLY A 79 19.32 -8.43 -26.88
C GLY A 79 18.27 -9.52 -27.18
N VAL A 80 16.98 -9.20 -27.10
CA VAL A 80 15.89 -10.16 -27.28
C VAL A 80 15.17 -9.89 -28.60
N ASP A 81 14.94 -10.94 -29.39
CA ASP A 81 14.09 -10.86 -30.58
C ASP A 81 12.62 -10.74 -30.15
N ILE A 82 12.13 -9.49 -30.08
CA ILE A 82 10.78 -9.17 -29.63
C ILE A 82 9.75 -9.58 -30.68
N GLN A 83 8.83 -10.44 -30.29
CA GLN A 83 7.70 -10.90 -31.10
C GLN A 83 6.39 -10.64 -30.36
N ALA A 84 5.36 -10.21 -31.06
CA ALA A 84 4.12 -9.73 -30.45
C ALA A 84 3.42 -10.81 -29.61
N GLU A 85 3.45 -12.07 -30.06
CA GLU A 85 2.68 -13.14 -29.45
C GLU A 85 3.30 -13.73 -28.19
N ASN A 86 4.63 -13.67 -28.04
CA ASN A 86 5.35 -14.46 -27.04
C ASN A 86 6.33 -13.69 -26.17
N THR A 87 6.46 -12.36 -26.38
CA THR A 87 7.43 -11.55 -25.65
C THR A 87 6.74 -10.53 -24.73
N LEU A 88 7.10 -10.54 -23.45
CA LEU A 88 6.78 -9.44 -22.54
C LEU A 88 7.87 -8.37 -22.63
N ILE A 89 7.47 -7.13 -22.90
CA ILE A 89 8.34 -5.96 -22.84
C ILE A 89 8.16 -5.32 -21.46
N ILE A 90 9.25 -5.19 -20.70
CA ILE A 90 9.26 -4.58 -19.37
C ILE A 90 9.97 -3.24 -19.43
N PHE A 91 9.27 -2.17 -19.05
CA PHE A 91 9.83 -0.83 -18.85
C PHE A 91 9.98 -0.58 -17.35
N ASP A 92 11.20 -0.69 -16.84
CA ASP A 92 11.49 -0.45 -15.42
C ASP A 92 12.12 0.93 -15.21
N GLU A 93 11.74 1.61 -14.11
CA GLU A 93 12.10 3.00 -13.78
C GLU A 93 11.75 3.98 -14.92
N VAL A 94 10.57 3.79 -15.53
CA VAL A 94 10.12 4.51 -16.73
C VAL A 94 10.01 6.04 -16.53
N GLN A 95 9.92 6.54 -15.29
CA GLN A 95 9.91 7.97 -14.97
C GLN A 95 11.22 8.68 -15.33
N GLU A 96 12.33 7.95 -15.46
CA GLU A 96 13.63 8.53 -15.87
C GLU A 96 13.65 8.98 -17.34
N VAL A 97 12.72 8.43 -18.15
CA VAL A 97 12.50 8.84 -19.54
C VAL A 97 11.00 9.05 -19.78
N PRO A 98 10.46 10.24 -19.45
CA PRO A 98 9.04 10.52 -19.55
C PRO A 98 8.43 10.30 -20.94
N GLN A 99 9.23 10.44 -22.00
CA GLN A 99 8.81 10.15 -23.38
C GLN A 99 8.50 8.66 -23.59
N ALA A 100 9.21 7.75 -22.88
CA ALA A 100 8.90 6.33 -22.93
C ALA A 100 7.49 6.05 -22.32
N LEU A 101 7.10 6.77 -21.26
CA LEU A 101 5.75 6.69 -20.72
C LEU A 101 4.72 7.19 -21.75
N SER A 102 5.00 8.30 -22.45
CA SER A 102 4.11 8.82 -23.50
C SER A 102 3.98 7.86 -24.68
N SER A 103 5.02 7.07 -25.00
CA SER A 103 4.98 6.11 -26.09
C SER A 103 3.94 4.99 -25.90
N LEU A 104 3.56 4.68 -24.65
CA LEU A 104 2.56 3.66 -24.34
C LEU A 104 1.21 3.92 -25.03
N LYS A 105 0.86 5.21 -25.25
CA LYS A 105 -0.32 5.58 -26.04
C LYS A 105 -0.22 5.05 -27.47
N TYR A 106 0.92 5.24 -28.11
CA TYR A 106 1.13 4.85 -29.51
C TYR A 106 1.22 3.33 -29.66
N PHE A 107 1.80 2.63 -28.70
CA PHE A 107 1.73 1.18 -28.65
C PHE A 107 0.28 0.69 -28.56
N TYR A 108 -0.54 1.27 -27.69
CA TYR A 108 -1.96 0.90 -27.60
C TYR A 108 -2.74 1.16 -28.89
N GLU A 109 -2.49 2.32 -29.56
CA GLU A 109 -3.27 2.73 -30.73
C GLU A 109 -2.82 2.02 -32.01
N ASN A 110 -1.51 1.78 -32.19
CA ASN A 110 -0.94 1.32 -33.46
C ASN A 110 -0.39 -0.12 -33.39
N ALA A 111 -0.17 -0.65 -32.17
CA ALA A 111 0.44 -1.97 -31.98
C ALA A 111 -0.07 -2.68 -30.71
N PRO A 112 -1.39 -2.85 -30.54
CA PRO A 112 -1.99 -3.42 -29.31
C PRO A 112 -1.64 -4.89 -29.09
N GLN A 113 -1.07 -5.56 -30.08
CA GLN A 113 -0.62 -6.95 -29.98
C GLN A 113 0.59 -7.13 -29.05
N PHE A 114 1.42 -6.09 -28.83
CA PHE A 114 2.55 -6.20 -27.90
C PHE A 114 2.13 -6.17 -26.44
N TYR A 115 2.78 -6.99 -25.62
CA TYR A 115 2.60 -7.01 -24.18
C TYR A 115 3.62 -6.09 -23.52
N ILE A 116 3.15 -5.01 -22.92
CA ILE A 116 4.02 -4.02 -22.26
C ILE A 116 3.57 -3.81 -20.82
N VAL A 117 4.49 -4.03 -19.89
CA VAL A 117 4.33 -3.69 -18.48
C VAL A 117 5.40 -2.67 -18.10
N ALA A 118 4.98 -1.56 -17.54
CA ALA A 118 5.84 -0.49 -17.08
C ALA A 118 5.77 -0.36 -15.55
N ALA A 119 6.87 0.02 -14.93
CA ALA A 119 6.89 0.40 -13.52
C ALA A 119 7.80 1.61 -13.29
N GLY A 120 7.46 2.34 -12.24
CA GLY A 120 8.28 3.42 -11.72
C GLY A 120 7.89 3.76 -10.31
N SER A 121 8.89 4.06 -9.49
CA SER A 121 8.70 4.26 -8.06
C SER A 121 8.12 5.63 -7.69
N LEU A 122 8.18 6.60 -8.59
CA LEU A 122 7.73 7.98 -8.40
C LEU A 122 6.82 8.45 -9.53
N LEU A 123 6.09 7.53 -10.15
CA LEU A 123 5.20 7.87 -11.27
C LEU A 123 4.17 8.93 -10.89
N GLY A 124 3.59 8.85 -9.68
CA GLY A 124 2.68 9.87 -9.18
C GLY A 124 3.32 11.26 -9.09
N VAL A 125 4.59 11.34 -8.72
CA VAL A 125 5.34 12.60 -8.64
C VAL A 125 5.75 13.10 -10.02
N SER A 126 6.21 12.21 -10.92
CA SER A 126 6.68 12.55 -12.26
C SER A 126 5.57 13.06 -13.18
N LEU A 127 4.31 12.73 -12.90
CA LEU A 127 3.14 13.20 -13.66
C LEU A 127 2.93 14.73 -13.58
N HIS A 128 3.58 15.42 -12.64
CA HIS A 128 3.52 16.88 -12.52
C HIS A 128 4.48 17.62 -13.46
N HIS A 129 5.36 16.91 -14.19
CA HIS A 129 6.32 17.51 -15.12
C HIS A 129 5.86 17.34 -16.57
N GLN A 130 5.52 18.42 -17.26
CA GLN A 130 5.35 18.80 -18.67
C GLN A 130 5.28 17.73 -19.79
N VAL A 131 5.08 16.44 -19.51
CA VAL A 131 4.99 15.39 -20.52
C VAL A 131 3.55 14.86 -20.60
N SER A 132 3.05 14.68 -21.83
CA SER A 132 1.70 14.16 -22.06
C SER A 132 1.57 12.73 -21.51
N PHE A 133 0.86 12.61 -20.39
CA PHE A 133 0.51 11.30 -19.85
C PHE A 133 -0.49 10.58 -20.78
N PRO A 134 -0.38 9.25 -20.98
CA PRO A 134 -1.26 8.48 -21.87
C PRO A 134 -2.65 8.24 -21.25
N VAL A 135 -3.40 9.31 -20.99
CA VAL A 135 -4.73 9.26 -20.35
C VAL A 135 -5.67 8.34 -21.13
N GLY A 136 -6.27 7.39 -20.43
CA GLY A 136 -7.23 6.44 -21.01
C GLY A 136 -6.61 5.38 -21.92
N LYS A 137 -5.28 5.38 -22.13
CA LYS A 137 -4.55 4.48 -23.03
C LYS A 137 -3.70 3.44 -22.31
N VAL A 138 -3.72 3.46 -20.98
CA VAL A 138 -3.02 2.50 -20.11
C VAL A 138 -3.97 1.99 -19.04
N ASP A 139 -3.69 0.79 -18.55
CA ASP A 139 -4.28 0.23 -17.32
C ASP A 139 -3.31 0.45 -16.15
N PHE A 140 -3.85 0.49 -14.93
CA PHE A 140 -3.06 0.63 -13.71
C PHE A 140 -3.26 -0.56 -12.79
N LEU A 141 -2.18 -0.98 -12.14
CA LEU A 141 -2.19 -2.02 -11.12
C LEU A 141 -1.36 -1.57 -9.92
N PRO A 142 -1.99 -1.25 -8.78
CA PRO A 142 -1.23 -0.88 -7.59
C PRO A 142 -0.57 -2.11 -6.95
N LEU A 143 0.64 -1.92 -6.42
CA LEU A 143 1.37 -2.90 -5.64
C LEU A 143 1.73 -2.30 -4.29
N TYR A 144 1.25 -2.94 -3.24
CA TYR A 144 1.49 -2.57 -1.85
C TYR A 144 2.53 -3.50 -1.20
N PRO A 145 3.02 -3.21 0.00
CA PRO A 145 3.71 -4.19 0.84
C PRO A 145 2.89 -5.48 0.96
N MET A 146 3.53 -6.59 1.27
CA MET A 146 2.85 -7.88 1.43
C MET A 146 1.77 -7.76 2.50
N ASP A 147 0.57 -8.25 2.20
CA ASP A 147 -0.50 -8.39 3.17
C ASP A 147 -0.23 -9.59 4.12
N PHE A 148 -1.08 -9.77 5.12
CA PHE A 148 -0.88 -10.84 6.10
C PHE A 148 -0.97 -12.25 5.48
N HIS A 149 -1.83 -12.48 4.48
CA HIS A 149 -1.89 -13.75 3.76
C HIS A 149 -0.64 -14.03 2.93
N GLU A 150 -0.12 -13.02 2.24
CA GLU A 150 1.14 -13.12 1.51
C GLU A 150 2.32 -13.40 2.45
N PHE A 151 2.32 -12.78 3.63
CA PHE A 151 3.31 -13.04 4.68
C PHE A 151 3.22 -14.47 5.21
N LEU A 152 2.04 -14.95 5.59
CA LEU A 152 1.82 -16.34 6.01
C LEU A 152 2.26 -17.34 4.94
N THR A 153 1.90 -17.07 3.69
CA THR A 153 2.29 -17.90 2.54
C THR A 153 3.81 -17.93 2.37
N ALA A 154 4.48 -16.79 2.52
CA ALA A 154 5.94 -16.69 2.45
C ALA A 154 6.64 -17.47 3.57
N LEU A 155 6.03 -17.58 4.75
CA LEU A 155 6.49 -18.41 5.86
C LEU A 155 6.16 -19.92 5.70
N GLY A 156 5.57 -20.33 4.58
CA GLY A 156 5.16 -21.73 4.38
C GLY A 156 3.90 -22.14 5.16
N LYS A 157 3.05 -21.17 5.54
CA LYS A 157 1.84 -21.38 6.33
C LYS A 157 0.56 -21.30 5.48
N GLN A 158 0.57 -21.83 4.25
CA GLN A 158 -0.55 -21.78 3.31
C GLN A 158 -1.83 -22.40 3.87
N ASP A 159 -1.72 -23.43 4.71
CA ASP A 159 -2.90 -24.08 5.29
C ASP A 159 -3.63 -23.17 6.29
N LEU A 160 -2.91 -22.29 6.98
CA LEU A 160 -3.54 -21.27 7.83
C LEU A 160 -4.28 -20.23 6.98
N VAL A 161 -3.74 -19.83 5.82
CA VAL A 161 -4.45 -18.94 4.89
C VAL A 161 -5.73 -19.58 4.39
N LYS A 162 -5.66 -20.83 3.91
CA LYS A 162 -6.87 -21.58 3.47
C LYS A 162 -7.93 -21.68 4.55
N LEU A 163 -7.51 -21.87 5.80
CA LEU A 163 -8.43 -21.95 6.92
C LEU A 163 -9.18 -20.62 7.15
N LEU A 164 -8.50 -19.48 7.01
CA LEU A 164 -9.11 -18.15 7.06
C LEU A 164 -10.10 -17.95 5.91
N GLU A 165 -9.72 -18.31 4.69
CA GLU A 165 -10.58 -18.23 3.49
C GLU A 165 -11.85 -19.08 3.61
N LEU A 166 -11.75 -20.27 4.22
CA LEU A 166 -12.89 -21.16 4.49
C LEU A 166 -13.81 -20.63 5.60
N LYS A 167 -13.34 -19.69 6.43
CA LYS A 167 -14.10 -19.12 7.57
C LYS A 167 -14.61 -20.17 8.56
N ASP A 168 -13.83 -21.25 8.76
CA ASP A 168 -14.13 -22.22 9.82
C ASP A 168 -13.75 -21.64 11.19
N TRP A 169 -14.65 -20.82 11.73
CA TRP A 169 -14.41 -20.08 12.97
C TRP A 169 -14.11 -20.99 14.17
N SER A 170 -14.60 -22.23 14.19
CA SER A 170 -14.32 -23.18 15.24
C SER A 170 -12.86 -23.61 15.21
N LEU A 171 -12.35 -23.99 14.03
CA LEU A 171 -10.98 -24.42 13.87
C LEU A 171 -10.02 -23.22 13.94
N ILE A 172 -10.42 -22.06 13.42
CA ILE A 172 -9.67 -20.80 13.56
C ILE A 172 -9.47 -20.46 15.04
N SER A 173 -10.53 -20.58 15.88
CA SER A 173 -10.43 -20.35 17.32
C SER A 173 -9.49 -21.34 18.01
N ALA A 174 -9.50 -22.61 17.60
CA ALA A 174 -8.55 -23.61 18.11
C ALA A 174 -7.08 -23.26 17.77
N MET A 175 -6.83 -22.56 16.66
CA MET A 175 -5.49 -22.10 16.22
C MET A 175 -5.17 -20.67 16.66
N LYS A 176 -5.98 -20.04 17.50
CA LYS A 176 -5.90 -18.63 17.90
C LYS A 176 -4.49 -18.19 18.33
N THR A 177 -3.85 -18.96 19.20
CA THR A 177 -2.51 -18.64 19.70
C THR A 177 -1.50 -18.54 18.57
N THR A 178 -1.53 -19.50 17.64
CA THR A 178 -0.65 -19.50 16.46
C THR A 178 -0.87 -18.25 15.59
N TYR A 179 -2.14 -17.89 15.32
CA TYR A 179 -2.44 -16.69 14.57
C TYR A 179 -1.99 -15.40 15.27
N ILE A 180 -2.18 -15.31 16.59
CA ILE A 180 -1.76 -14.14 17.38
C ILE A 180 -0.24 -13.98 17.35
N ASP A 181 0.51 -15.06 17.49
CA ASP A 181 1.97 -15.01 17.46
C ASP A 181 2.49 -14.62 16.07
N LEU A 182 1.89 -15.15 15.01
CA LEU A 182 2.19 -14.76 13.63
C LEU A 182 1.78 -13.31 13.33
N LEU A 183 0.69 -12.82 13.89
CA LEU A 183 0.27 -11.43 13.75
C LEU A 183 1.23 -10.47 14.47
N ARG A 184 1.70 -10.82 15.67
CA ARG A 184 2.73 -10.07 16.39
C ARG A 184 4.04 -10.02 15.61
N LEU A 185 4.41 -11.15 15.03
CA LEU A 185 5.57 -11.24 14.16
C LEU A 185 5.42 -10.32 12.94
N TYR A 186 4.24 -10.30 12.31
CA TYR A 186 3.95 -9.40 11.20
C TYR A 186 3.98 -7.92 11.63
N TYR A 187 3.55 -7.56 12.83
CA TYR A 187 3.68 -6.19 13.34
C TYR A 187 5.15 -5.76 13.46
N PHE A 188 6.05 -6.69 13.71
CA PHE A 188 7.49 -6.42 13.77
C PHE A 188 8.15 -6.42 12.38
N VAL A 189 7.95 -7.48 11.60
CA VAL A 189 8.60 -7.68 10.29
C VAL A 189 7.98 -6.75 9.23
N GLY A 190 6.66 -6.58 9.28
CA GLY A 190 5.91 -5.88 8.25
C GLY A 190 5.74 -6.68 6.96
N GLY A 191 5.29 -5.97 5.91
CA GLY A 191 5.08 -6.52 4.58
C GLY A 191 6.14 -6.11 3.55
N MET A 192 7.23 -5.44 3.94
CA MET A 192 8.29 -5.09 2.99
C MET A 192 9.03 -6.35 2.53
N PRO A 193 9.08 -6.65 1.20
CA PRO A 193 9.58 -7.94 0.71
C PRO A 193 11.00 -8.28 1.17
N GLU A 194 11.90 -7.29 1.26
CA GLU A 194 13.28 -7.51 1.71
C GLU A 194 13.32 -7.90 3.19
N ALA A 195 12.55 -7.23 4.04
CA ALA A 195 12.44 -7.55 5.46
C ALA A 195 11.86 -8.96 5.68
N VAL A 196 10.80 -9.31 4.94
CA VAL A 196 10.19 -10.65 4.99
C VAL A 196 11.18 -11.72 4.51
N LYS A 197 11.92 -11.46 3.41
CA LYS A 197 12.92 -12.38 2.89
C LYS A 197 14.04 -12.65 3.90
N VAL A 198 14.61 -11.59 4.47
CA VAL A 198 15.68 -11.73 5.49
C VAL A 198 15.17 -12.51 6.70
N PHE A 199 13.96 -12.24 7.17
CA PHE A 199 13.38 -13.01 8.26
C PHE A 199 13.24 -14.51 7.93
N ILE A 200 12.79 -14.85 6.72
CA ILE A 200 12.66 -16.26 6.29
C ILE A 200 14.03 -16.96 6.28
N GLU A 201 15.04 -16.28 5.77
CA GLU A 201 16.39 -16.85 5.59
C GLU A 201 17.16 -16.97 6.89
N THR A 202 17.01 -16.02 7.81
CA THR A 202 17.87 -15.92 8.99
C THR A 202 17.16 -16.16 10.33
N GLN A 203 15.83 -15.99 10.38
CA GLN A 203 15.04 -15.98 11.62
C GLN A 203 15.57 -14.97 12.66
N ASN A 204 16.32 -13.97 12.23
CA ASN A 204 16.99 -12.98 13.05
C ASN A 204 16.26 -11.62 12.99
N VAL A 205 15.67 -11.23 14.11
CA VAL A 205 14.91 -9.98 14.24
C VAL A 205 15.78 -8.72 14.18
N ASP A 206 17.05 -8.82 14.58
CA ASP A 206 17.99 -7.69 14.52
C ASP A 206 18.37 -7.37 13.07
N GLU A 207 18.58 -8.41 12.24
CA GLU A 207 18.83 -8.24 10.81
C GLU A 207 17.61 -7.62 10.11
N VAL A 208 16.39 -8.07 10.43
CA VAL A 208 15.16 -7.47 9.94
C VAL A 208 15.09 -5.98 10.31
N ARG A 209 15.39 -5.63 11.56
CA ARG A 209 15.42 -4.24 12.02
C ARG A 209 16.45 -3.40 11.27
N GLN A 210 17.60 -3.98 10.97
CA GLN A 210 18.62 -3.29 10.17
C GLN A 210 18.12 -3.00 8.73
N ILE A 211 17.47 -3.96 8.10
CA ILE A 211 16.83 -3.74 6.77
C ILE A 211 15.79 -2.63 6.82
N GLN A 212 14.91 -2.65 7.82
CA GLN A 212 13.89 -1.61 7.98
C GLN A 212 14.50 -0.21 8.17
N ARG A 213 15.56 -0.10 8.96
CA ARG A 213 16.31 1.17 9.14
C ARG A 213 16.95 1.63 7.83
N ASN A 214 17.54 0.72 7.07
CA ASN A 214 18.12 1.04 5.75
C ASN A 214 17.04 1.53 4.79
N LEU A 215 15.85 0.91 4.79
CA LEU A 215 14.71 1.34 3.98
C LEU A 215 14.26 2.77 4.35
N LEU A 216 14.10 3.05 5.63
CA LEU A 216 13.72 4.39 6.13
C LEU A 216 14.76 5.45 5.73
N MET A 217 16.05 5.15 5.90
CA MET A 217 17.14 6.03 5.46
C MET A 217 17.14 6.27 3.95
N ALA A 218 16.91 5.23 3.16
CA ALA A 218 16.83 5.34 1.70
C ALA A 218 15.67 6.26 1.26
N TYR A 219 14.50 6.16 1.90
CA TYR A 219 13.38 7.05 1.62
C TYR A 219 13.71 8.51 1.95
N GLU A 220 14.37 8.77 3.08
CA GLU A 220 14.77 10.13 3.46
C GLU A 220 15.81 10.73 2.49
N GLN A 221 16.69 9.92 1.92
CA GLN A 221 17.63 10.36 0.87
C GLN A 221 16.91 10.67 -0.44
N ASP A 222 15.89 9.89 -0.79
CA ASP A 222 15.07 10.12 -1.98
C ASP A 222 14.34 11.47 -1.94
N PHE A 223 13.94 11.95 -0.75
CA PHE A 223 13.33 13.29 -0.61
C PHE A 223 14.23 14.38 -1.21
N SER A 224 15.54 14.31 -0.96
CA SER A 224 16.50 15.29 -1.45
C SER A 224 16.88 15.09 -2.93
N LYS A 225 16.76 13.86 -3.44
CA LYS A 225 17.10 13.54 -4.84
C LYS A 225 16.04 14.08 -5.82
N HIS A 226 14.77 14.04 -5.44
CA HIS A 226 13.64 14.30 -6.34
C HIS A 226 12.91 15.61 -6.08
N ILE A 227 13.22 16.30 -4.98
CA ILE A 227 12.65 17.60 -4.64
C ILE A 227 13.78 18.62 -4.71
N HIS A 228 13.70 19.56 -5.65
CA HIS A 228 14.75 20.57 -5.86
C HIS A 228 14.71 21.71 -4.85
N ASP A 229 13.54 22.00 -4.26
CA ASP A 229 13.38 23.03 -3.24
C ASP A 229 13.70 22.51 -1.84
N GLY A 230 14.76 23.03 -1.22
CA GLY A 230 15.21 22.62 0.12
C GLY A 230 14.18 22.86 1.22
N GLN A 231 13.30 23.86 1.09
CA GLN A 231 12.24 24.11 2.07
C GLN A 231 11.16 23.01 1.99
N THR A 232 10.80 22.58 0.79
CA THR A 232 9.86 21.49 0.59
C THR A 232 10.44 20.17 1.11
N VAL A 233 11.74 19.90 0.92
CA VAL A 233 12.42 18.71 1.50
C VAL A 233 12.30 18.70 3.03
N GLN A 234 12.56 19.85 3.69
CA GLN A 234 12.42 19.95 5.15
C GLN A 234 10.99 19.69 5.62
N LYS A 235 9.98 20.21 4.90
CA LYS A 235 8.56 19.97 5.21
C LYS A 235 8.17 18.50 5.03
N VAL A 236 8.65 17.83 3.97
CA VAL A 236 8.44 16.40 3.75
C VAL A 236 9.02 15.59 4.92
N ARG A 237 10.28 15.89 5.32
CA ARG A 237 10.92 15.25 6.47
C ARG A 237 10.15 15.49 7.78
N SER A 238 9.66 16.71 7.99
CA SER A 238 8.89 17.04 9.19
C SER A 238 7.57 16.25 9.26
N ILE A 239 6.82 16.15 8.14
CA ILE A 239 5.62 15.32 8.08
C ILE A 239 5.98 13.85 8.35
N TRP A 240 6.98 13.32 7.63
CA TRP A 240 7.41 11.93 7.74
C TRP A 240 7.79 11.56 9.18
N ALA A 241 8.66 12.34 9.80
CA ALA A 241 9.12 12.10 11.18
C ALA A 241 7.99 12.22 12.23
N SER A 242 6.93 12.99 11.95
CA SER A 242 5.82 13.19 12.89
C SER A 242 4.81 12.04 12.93
N ILE A 243 4.81 11.13 11.96
CA ILE A 243 3.79 10.08 11.83
C ILE A 243 3.63 9.26 13.12
N PRO A 244 4.70 8.72 13.74
CA PRO A 244 4.57 7.96 14.98
C PRO A 244 3.94 8.75 16.11
N GLU A 245 4.35 10.00 16.29
CA GLU A 245 3.83 10.90 17.33
C GLU A 245 2.35 11.24 17.10
N GLN A 246 1.96 11.50 15.85
CA GLN A 246 0.57 11.81 15.50
C GLN A 246 -0.36 10.60 15.74
N LEU A 247 0.11 9.39 15.42
CA LEU A 247 -0.63 8.14 15.62
C LEU A 247 -0.67 7.67 17.08
N ALA A 248 0.30 8.07 17.92
CA ALA A 248 0.34 7.73 19.33
C ALA A 248 -0.75 8.43 20.16
N LYS A 249 -1.40 9.47 19.62
CA LYS A 249 -2.42 10.23 20.35
C LYS A 249 -3.76 9.52 20.35
N GLU A 250 -4.57 9.83 21.35
CA GLU A 250 -5.95 9.34 21.45
C GLU A 250 -6.78 9.79 20.22
N ASN A 251 -6.66 11.08 19.85
CA ASN A 251 -7.19 11.60 18.58
C ASN A 251 -6.08 11.64 17.54
N LYS A 252 -6.10 10.71 16.60
CA LYS A 252 -5.08 10.52 15.55
C LYS A 252 -5.26 11.47 14.35
N LYS A 253 -6.14 12.47 14.45
CA LYS A 253 -6.28 13.52 13.45
C LYS A 253 -4.94 14.22 13.24
N PHE A 254 -4.51 14.36 11.98
CA PHE A 254 -3.27 15.06 11.65
C PHE A 254 -3.34 16.54 12.00
N ILE A 255 -2.35 17.02 12.76
CA ILE A 255 -2.30 18.39 13.28
C ILE A 255 -1.02 19.08 12.81
N TYR A 256 -1.14 20.02 11.87
CA TYR A 256 0.00 20.75 11.32
C TYR A 256 0.77 21.58 12.36
N ALA A 257 0.08 22.13 13.37
CA ALA A 257 0.73 22.91 14.44
C ALA A 257 1.74 22.10 15.29
N GLN A 258 1.73 20.77 15.19
CA GLN A 258 2.73 19.90 15.84
C GLN A 258 4.03 19.83 15.04
N LEU A 259 3.98 20.05 13.73
CA LEU A 259 5.19 20.12 12.91
C LEU A 259 6.02 21.37 13.25
N GLN A 260 5.32 22.49 13.42
CA GLN A 260 5.92 23.77 13.79
C GLN A 260 4.82 24.68 14.34
N LYS A 261 5.13 25.48 15.37
CA LYS A 261 4.20 26.48 15.93
C LYS A 261 3.70 27.41 14.84
N GLY A 262 2.38 27.50 14.66
CA GLY A 262 1.75 28.34 13.64
C GLY A 262 1.69 27.76 12.25
N ALA A 263 2.14 26.51 12.03
CA ALA A 263 2.04 25.83 10.75
C ALA A 263 0.59 25.67 10.28
N ARG A 264 0.35 25.94 9.00
CA ARG A 264 -0.97 25.84 8.35
C ARG A 264 -0.93 24.81 7.23
N SER A 265 -2.09 24.22 6.90
CA SER A 265 -2.21 23.21 5.84
C SER A 265 -1.60 23.65 4.50
N LYS A 266 -1.88 24.88 4.07
CA LYS A 266 -1.35 25.45 2.82
C LYS A 266 0.18 25.46 2.73
N ASP A 267 0.87 25.51 3.86
CA ASP A 267 2.33 25.59 3.90
C ASP A 267 2.98 24.22 3.66
N TYR A 268 2.21 23.12 3.84
CA TYR A 268 2.64 21.73 3.77
C TYR A 268 1.95 20.92 2.67
N GLU A 269 1.06 21.55 1.89
CA GLU A 269 0.23 20.85 0.89
C GLU A 269 1.07 20.11 -0.15
N ILE A 270 2.07 20.78 -0.74
CA ILE A 270 2.98 20.17 -1.73
C ILE A 270 3.76 19.01 -1.10
N ALA A 271 4.27 19.20 0.11
CA ALA A 271 5.04 18.17 0.81
C ALA A 271 4.20 16.94 1.16
N LEU A 272 2.97 17.14 1.62
CA LEU A 272 2.03 16.05 1.89
C LEU A 272 1.62 15.32 0.61
N GLN A 273 1.33 16.10 -0.45
CA GLN A 273 0.97 15.50 -1.74
C GLN A 273 2.12 14.66 -2.29
N TRP A 274 3.35 15.12 -2.19
CA TRP A 274 4.54 14.36 -2.60
C TRP A 274 4.64 13.01 -1.87
N LEU A 275 4.45 12.98 -0.54
CA LEU A 275 4.46 11.75 0.25
C LEU A 275 3.33 10.79 -0.16
N LYS A 276 2.16 11.32 -0.50
CA LYS A 276 1.03 10.52 -0.99
C LYS A 276 1.32 9.94 -2.37
N ASP A 277 1.82 10.76 -3.30
CA ASP A 277 2.11 10.37 -4.68
C ASP A 277 3.28 9.39 -4.79
N SER A 278 4.23 9.46 -3.83
CA SER A 278 5.30 8.46 -3.70
C SER A 278 4.82 7.13 -3.09
N GLY A 279 3.59 7.07 -2.57
CA GLY A 279 3.02 5.89 -1.93
C GLY A 279 3.58 5.60 -0.53
N LEU A 280 4.33 6.53 0.07
CA LEU A 280 4.95 6.34 1.39
C LEU A 280 3.98 6.56 2.56
N VAL A 281 2.88 7.27 2.31
CA VAL A 281 1.85 7.53 3.31
C VAL A 281 0.45 7.35 2.74
N HIS A 282 -0.48 7.00 3.62
CA HIS A 282 -1.90 6.87 3.34
C HIS A 282 -2.70 7.88 4.16
N SER A 283 -3.46 8.73 3.48
CA SER A 283 -4.34 9.70 4.10
C SER A 283 -5.76 9.13 4.18
N VAL A 284 -6.31 9.05 5.39
CA VAL A 284 -7.69 8.59 5.64
C VAL A 284 -8.53 9.82 5.99
N PRO A 285 -9.36 10.33 5.06
CA PRO A 285 -10.16 11.53 5.28
C PRO A 285 -11.34 11.27 6.23
N ARG A 286 -11.75 12.31 6.95
CA ARG A 286 -12.95 12.27 7.78
C ARG A 286 -14.21 12.45 6.95
N VAL A 287 -15.25 11.64 7.23
CA VAL A 287 -16.60 11.88 6.74
C VAL A 287 -17.47 12.46 7.85
N LYS A 288 -18.19 13.54 7.56
CA LYS A 288 -19.13 14.17 8.52
C LYS A 288 -20.43 13.41 8.60
N LYS A 289 -20.94 12.98 7.44
CA LYS A 289 -22.16 12.20 7.31
C LYS A 289 -21.83 10.95 6.49
N PRO A 290 -21.93 9.75 7.08
CA PRO A 290 -21.58 8.51 6.41
C PRO A 290 -22.71 8.04 5.46
N HIS A 291 -23.02 8.87 4.47
CA HIS A 291 -23.96 8.57 3.39
C HIS A 291 -23.22 8.30 2.08
N LEU A 292 -23.86 7.62 1.16
CA LEU A 292 -23.32 7.32 -0.16
C LEU A 292 -23.47 8.52 -1.14
N PRO A 293 -22.47 8.84 -1.94
CA PRO A 293 -21.10 8.30 -1.90
C PRO A 293 -20.28 8.98 -0.77
N LEU A 294 -19.49 8.21 -0.01
CA LEU A 294 -18.74 8.72 1.12
C LEU A 294 -17.85 9.92 0.78
N SER A 295 -17.22 9.91 -0.39
CA SER A 295 -16.34 10.99 -0.86
C SER A 295 -17.01 12.35 -0.96
N ALA A 296 -18.34 12.41 -1.14
CA ALA A 296 -19.10 13.67 -1.20
C ALA A 296 -19.25 14.35 0.19
N TYR A 297 -19.04 13.59 1.26
CA TYR A 297 -19.26 14.05 2.63
C TYR A 297 -17.96 14.17 3.45
N GLN A 298 -16.81 14.06 2.78
CA GLN A 298 -15.50 14.26 3.41
C GLN A 298 -15.25 15.74 3.72
N ASP A 299 -14.41 15.99 4.72
CA ASP A 299 -13.89 17.32 5.02
C ASP A 299 -12.34 17.36 5.00
N ASN A 300 -11.76 18.49 5.42
CA ASN A 300 -10.31 18.69 5.38
C ASN A 300 -9.56 17.98 6.52
N ALA A 301 -10.26 17.32 7.45
CA ALA A 301 -9.63 16.56 8.51
C ALA A 301 -9.26 15.15 8.00
N PHE A 302 -8.09 14.68 8.35
CA PHE A 302 -7.63 13.35 7.98
C PHE A 302 -6.70 12.76 9.04
N LYS A 303 -6.56 11.44 9.05
CA LYS A 303 -5.49 10.71 9.73
C LYS A 303 -4.41 10.38 8.70
N LEU A 304 -3.14 10.35 9.11
CA LEU A 304 -2.00 10.04 8.24
C LEU A 304 -1.29 8.80 8.75
N TYR A 305 -1.25 7.77 7.94
CA TYR A 305 -0.61 6.49 8.24
C TYR A 305 0.61 6.28 7.35
N GLY A 306 1.58 5.49 7.81
CA GLY A 306 2.73 5.10 7.03
C GLY A 306 2.41 4.01 5.99
N LEU A 307 3.42 3.66 5.20
CA LEU A 307 3.32 2.63 4.16
C LEU A 307 3.11 1.22 4.74
N ASP A 308 3.80 0.90 5.85
CA ASP A 308 3.91 -0.46 6.37
C ASP A 308 4.02 -0.48 7.90
N VAL A 309 3.39 -1.48 8.54
CA VAL A 309 3.36 -1.60 10.01
C VAL A 309 4.75 -1.87 10.60
N GLY A 310 5.58 -2.69 9.95
CA GLY A 310 6.95 -2.97 10.40
C GLY A 310 7.85 -1.75 10.28
N LEU A 311 7.69 -0.95 9.22
CA LEU A 311 8.39 0.32 9.07
C LEU A 311 7.95 1.34 10.15
N LEU A 312 6.66 1.40 10.47
CA LEU A 312 6.15 2.25 11.57
C LEU A 312 6.76 1.82 12.93
N ALA A 313 6.85 0.51 13.19
CA ALA A 313 7.49 -0.02 14.38
C ALA A 313 8.99 0.34 14.43
N ALA A 314 9.70 0.27 13.30
CA ALA A 314 11.10 0.66 13.18
C ALA A 314 11.31 2.17 13.36
N GLN A 315 10.47 2.99 12.74
CA GLN A 315 10.49 4.46 12.87
C GLN A 315 10.24 4.90 14.31
N SER A 316 9.43 4.14 15.05
CA SER A 316 9.14 4.35 16.47
C SER A 316 10.21 3.78 17.41
N ASN A 317 11.29 3.19 16.89
CA ASN A 317 12.33 2.49 17.65
C ASN A 317 11.80 1.42 18.62
N LEU A 318 10.71 0.74 18.25
CA LEU A 318 10.16 -0.34 19.07
C LEU A 318 11.10 -1.56 19.06
N ASP A 319 11.40 -2.04 20.25
CA ASP A 319 12.18 -3.26 20.45
C ASP A 319 11.35 -4.51 20.08
N ALA A 320 12.04 -5.56 19.60
CA ALA A 320 11.41 -6.82 19.22
C ALA A 320 10.68 -7.47 20.41
N SER A 321 11.30 -7.47 21.60
CA SER A 321 10.72 -8.05 22.81
C SER A 321 9.38 -7.44 23.19
N VAL A 322 9.21 -6.13 22.98
CA VAL A 322 7.97 -5.42 23.27
C VAL A 322 6.80 -5.96 22.45
N LEU A 323 7.04 -6.29 21.18
CA LEU A 323 6.01 -6.78 20.26
C LEU A 323 5.81 -8.29 20.38
N LEU A 324 6.89 -9.07 20.46
CA LEU A 324 6.84 -10.53 20.41
C LEU A 324 6.44 -11.14 21.77
N GLU A 325 6.94 -10.60 22.87
CA GLU A 325 6.67 -11.14 24.22
C GLU A 325 5.42 -10.50 24.89
N GLY A 326 5.00 -9.32 24.43
CA GLY A 326 3.87 -8.57 24.96
C GLY A 326 4.20 -7.84 26.26
N SER A 327 4.52 -6.56 26.19
CA SER A 327 4.78 -5.71 27.35
C SER A 327 3.49 -5.01 27.85
N ARG A 328 3.30 -4.96 29.20
CA ARG A 328 2.19 -4.21 29.82
C ARG A 328 2.33 -2.69 29.64
N ILE A 329 3.55 -2.19 29.38
CA ILE A 329 3.81 -0.75 29.16
C ILE A 329 3.45 -0.34 27.73
N PHE A 330 3.31 -1.30 26.82
CA PHE A 330 3.02 -1.08 25.40
C PHE A 330 1.50 -1.04 25.14
N THR A 331 0.74 -0.18 25.82
CA THR A 331 -0.73 -0.12 25.67
C THR A 331 -1.19 0.90 24.63
N GLU A 332 -0.69 2.13 24.70
CA GLU A 332 -1.17 3.23 23.83
C GLU A 332 -0.72 3.06 22.38
N PHE A 333 0.57 2.87 22.13
CA PHE A 333 1.09 2.73 20.77
C PHE A 333 0.68 1.42 20.08
N LYS A 334 0.31 0.39 20.85
CA LYS A 334 -0.27 -0.85 20.33
C LYS A 334 -1.54 -0.59 19.52
N GLY A 335 -2.39 0.35 19.97
CA GLY A 335 -3.56 0.78 19.21
C GLY A 335 -3.18 1.40 17.84
N ALA A 336 -2.14 2.24 17.81
CA ALA A 336 -1.64 2.85 16.58
C ALA A 336 -1.15 1.80 15.55
N LEU A 337 -0.35 0.83 16.01
CA LEU A 337 0.13 -0.27 15.15
C LEU A 337 -1.02 -1.15 14.66
N THR A 338 -2.00 -1.42 15.51
CA THR A 338 -3.16 -2.25 15.12
C THR A 338 -4.02 -1.54 14.08
N GLU A 339 -4.27 -0.23 14.20
CA GLU A 339 -4.97 0.53 13.17
C GLU A 339 -4.14 0.64 11.87
N GLN A 340 -2.81 0.87 11.97
CA GLN A 340 -1.92 0.84 10.81
C GLN A 340 -2.00 -0.52 10.08
N TYR A 341 -1.97 -1.61 10.81
CA TYR A 341 -2.13 -2.95 10.26
C TYR A 341 -3.47 -3.12 9.54
N VAL A 342 -4.59 -2.79 10.21
CA VAL A 342 -5.93 -2.95 9.61
C VAL A 342 -6.05 -2.09 8.35
N LEU A 343 -5.58 -0.83 8.38
CA LEU A 343 -5.58 0.01 7.19
C LEU A 343 -4.77 -0.61 6.05
N GLN A 344 -3.58 -1.13 6.34
CA GLN A 344 -2.72 -1.79 5.35
C GLN A 344 -3.45 -2.97 4.68
N GLN A 345 -4.17 -3.78 5.47
CA GLN A 345 -4.97 -4.87 4.92
C GLN A 345 -6.16 -4.35 4.09
N LEU A 346 -6.90 -3.35 4.56
CA LEU A 346 -8.02 -2.76 3.82
C LEU A 346 -7.58 -2.16 2.47
N ILE A 347 -6.42 -1.49 2.42
CA ILE A 347 -5.87 -0.93 1.19
C ILE A 347 -5.42 -2.03 0.23
N ALA A 348 -4.85 -3.12 0.73
CA ALA A 348 -4.40 -4.24 -0.09
C ALA A 348 -5.53 -4.93 -0.87
N THR A 349 -6.76 -4.89 -0.37
CA THR A 349 -7.95 -5.40 -1.09
C THR A 349 -8.34 -4.56 -2.30
N GLN A 350 -7.92 -3.31 -2.36
CA GLN A 350 -8.19 -2.35 -3.45
C GLN A 350 -9.69 -2.12 -3.73
N GLU A 351 -10.57 -2.52 -2.82
CA GLU A 351 -12.01 -2.50 -3.10
C GLU A 351 -12.58 -1.08 -3.12
N ASN A 352 -12.20 -0.24 -2.12
CA ASN A 352 -12.77 1.10 -1.98
C ASN A 352 -11.86 2.03 -1.14
N PRO A 353 -11.98 3.36 -1.32
CA PRO A 353 -11.35 4.32 -0.43
C PRO A 353 -11.79 4.13 1.02
N VAL A 354 -10.86 4.29 1.94
CA VAL A 354 -11.08 4.19 3.39
C VAL A 354 -11.24 5.59 3.98
N PHE A 355 -12.23 5.76 4.83
CA PHE A 355 -12.53 6.98 5.57
C PHE A 355 -12.55 6.70 7.07
N TYR A 356 -12.64 7.74 7.90
CA TYR A 356 -13.00 7.61 9.32
C TYR A 356 -14.13 8.57 9.66
N TRP A 357 -14.79 8.33 10.77
CA TRP A 357 -15.82 9.23 11.27
C TRP A 357 -15.50 9.72 12.69
N ALA A 358 -15.78 10.97 12.96
CA ALA A 358 -15.73 11.52 14.30
C ALA A 358 -16.79 12.62 14.45
N THR A 359 -17.32 12.76 15.67
CA THR A 359 -18.18 13.90 16.02
C THR A 359 -17.41 15.22 15.89
N GLU A 360 -18.09 16.33 15.67
CA GLU A 360 -17.45 17.65 15.55
C GLU A 360 -16.61 18.01 16.78
N LYS A 361 -17.08 17.63 17.97
CA LYS A 361 -16.37 17.87 19.24
C LYS A 361 -15.32 16.80 19.55
N GLY A 362 -15.16 15.78 18.73
CA GLY A 362 -14.22 14.67 18.94
C GLY A 362 -14.56 13.75 20.13
N THR A 363 -15.83 13.76 20.60
CA THR A 363 -16.27 12.95 21.73
C THR A 363 -16.55 11.49 21.38
N ALA A 364 -16.71 11.17 20.11
CA ALA A 364 -16.83 9.83 19.59
C ALA A 364 -16.12 9.76 18.23
N GLU A 365 -15.45 8.65 17.97
CA GLU A 365 -14.72 8.37 16.75
C GLU A 365 -14.88 6.90 16.37
N VAL A 366 -15.02 6.60 15.07
CA VAL A 366 -14.97 5.28 14.46
C VAL A 366 -13.73 5.23 13.60
N ASP A 367 -12.87 4.24 13.81
CA ASP A 367 -11.52 4.17 13.26
C ASP A 367 -11.51 4.18 11.75
N PHE A 368 -12.40 3.37 11.12
CA PHE A 368 -12.57 3.34 9.67
C PHE A 368 -14.04 3.27 9.28
N VAL A 369 -14.34 3.82 8.11
CA VAL A 369 -15.65 3.72 7.44
C VAL A 369 -15.37 3.39 5.98
N VAL A 370 -15.95 2.30 5.50
CA VAL A 370 -15.79 1.85 4.11
C VAL A 370 -17.14 1.71 3.43
N GLN A 371 -17.15 1.88 2.12
CA GLN A 371 -18.31 1.55 1.31
C GLN A 371 -18.14 0.14 0.76
N ARG A 372 -19.13 -0.73 0.95
CA ARG A 372 -19.20 -2.03 0.27
C ARG A 372 -20.55 -2.14 -0.44
N LYS A 373 -20.52 -2.16 -1.77
CA LYS A 373 -21.74 -2.13 -2.61
C LYS A 373 -22.62 -0.92 -2.24
N GLN A 374 -23.81 -1.19 -1.72
CA GLN A 374 -24.78 -0.16 -1.30
C GLN A 374 -24.77 0.14 0.20
N ALA A 375 -23.86 -0.50 0.96
CA ALA A 375 -23.76 -0.35 2.40
C ALA A 375 -22.56 0.50 2.82
N VAL A 376 -22.74 1.28 3.88
CA VAL A 376 -21.67 1.96 4.61
C VAL A 376 -21.38 1.17 5.86
N ILE A 377 -20.16 0.68 6.00
CA ILE A 377 -19.73 -0.19 7.08
C ILE A 377 -18.75 0.55 7.99
N PRO A 378 -19.16 0.88 9.23
CA PRO A 378 -18.24 1.37 10.25
C PRO A 378 -17.40 0.24 10.82
N ILE A 379 -16.10 0.51 11.01
CA ILE A 379 -15.12 -0.46 11.51
C ILE A 379 -14.42 0.13 12.72
N GLU A 380 -14.54 -0.56 13.83
CA GLU A 380 -13.81 -0.28 15.08
C GLU A 380 -12.63 -1.24 15.22
N VAL A 381 -11.48 -0.75 15.65
CA VAL A 381 -10.28 -1.56 15.84
C VAL A 381 -9.91 -1.60 17.31
N LYS A 382 -9.70 -2.80 17.84
CA LYS A 382 -9.29 -3.03 19.23
C LYS A 382 -8.05 -3.92 19.27
N ALA A 383 -6.97 -3.40 19.85
CA ALA A 383 -5.72 -4.12 20.00
C ALA A 383 -5.76 -5.27 21.02
N GLU A 384 -6.83 -5.39 21.78
CA GLU A 384 -7.01 -6.34 22.86
C GLU A 384 -8.37 -7.08 22.74
N GLU A 385 -8.63 -7.97 23.69
CA GLU A 385 -9.91 -8.67 23.81
C GLU A 385 -11.02 -7.82 24.45
N ASN A 386 -10.70 -6.60 24.91
CA ASN A 386 -11.70 -5.72 25.50
C ASN A 386 -12.68 -5.20 24.45
N LEU A 387 -13.92 -5.65 24.54
CA LEU A 387 -14.95 -5.43 23.55
C LEU A 387 -15.81 -4.17 23.77
N LYS A 388 -15.40 -3.24 24.65
CA LYS A 388 -16.11 -1.97 24.81
C LYS A 388 -15.96 -1.10 23.58
N ALA A 389 -17.08 -0.77 22.92
CA ALA A 389 -17.14 0.02 21.68
C ALA A 389 -18.15 1.17 21.82
N LYS A 390 -17.89 2.09 22.77
CA LYS A 390 -18.80 3.20 23.07
C LYS A 390 -19.02 4.10 21.86
N SER A 391 -17.95 4.50 21.17
CA SER A 391 -18.03 5.36 19.99
C SER A 391 -18.76 4.70 18.83
N LEU A 392 -18.51 3.40 18.60
CA LEU A 392 -19.22 2.65 17.57
C LEU A 392 -20.72 2.57 17.87
N LYS A 393 -21.09 2.44 19.16
CA LYS A 393 -22.51 2.46 19.58
C LYS A 393 -23.17 3.81 19.27
N VAL A 394 -22.51 4.93 19.56
CA VAL A 394 -22.98 6.28 19.20
C VAL A 394 -23.21 6.40 17.69
N TYR A 395 -22.27 5.90 16.90
CA TYR A 395 -22.39 5.89 15.43
C TYR A 395 -23.61 5.09 14.99
N VAL A 396 -23.77 3.87 15.50
CA VAL A 396 -24.88 2.95 15.14
C VAL A 396 -26.24 3.53 15.53
N GLU A 397 -26.36 4.13 16.73
CA GLU A 397 -27.60 4.79 17.18
C GLU A 397 -27.95 5.99 16.28
N GLN A 398 -26.96 6.73 15.78
CA GLN A 398 -27.17 7.91 14.95
C GLN A 398 -27.48 7.58 13.48
N PHE A 399 -26.79 6.61 12.88
CA PHE A 399 -26.83 6.36 11.44
C PHE A 399 -27.46 5.04 11.03
N GLN A 400 -27.73 4.14 11.99
CA GLN A 400 -28.41 2.85 11.81
C GLN A 400 -27.85 2.04 10.61
N PRO A 401 -26.52 1.77 10.56
CA PRO A 401 -25.96 0.94 9.51
C PRO A 401 -26.50 -0.47 9.59
N GLU A 402 -26.59 -1.17 8.47
CA GLU A 402 -27.03 -2.57 8.42
C GLU A 402 -26.18 -3.48 9.30
N LYS A 403 -24.87 -3.29 9.27
CA LYS A 403 -23.88 -4.01 10.10
C LYS A 403 -22.72 -3.08 10.46
N ALA A 404 -22.14 -3.29 11.61
CA ALA A 404 -20.87 -2.73 12.03
C ALA A 404 -19.86 -3.86 12.25
N ILE A 405 -18.59 -3.59 11.99
CA ILE A 405 -17.50 -4.54 12.19
C ILE A 405 -16.62 -4.06 13.35
N ARG A 406 -16.18 -5.00 14.17
CA ARG A 406 -15.09 -4.76 15.11
C ARG A 406 -13.99 -5.77 14.89
N PHE A 407 -12.80 -5.30 14.57
CA PHE A 407 -11.61 -6.13 14.57
C PHE A 407 -10.96 -6.12 15.94
N SER A 408 -10.71 -7.30 16.51
CA SER A 408 -10.10 -7.42 17.85
C SER A 408 -9.30 -8.72 17.99
N MET A 409 -8.65 -8.93 19.14
CA MET A 409 -8.01 -10.22 19.45
C MET A 409 -8.99 -11.28 19.95
N ALA A 410 -10.29 -10.93 20.16
CA ALA A 410 -11.31 -11.88 20.54
C ALA A 410 -11.77 -12.73 19.35
N ASP A 411 -12.34 -13.91 19.64
CA ASP A 411 -12.86 -14.83 18.64
C ASP A 411 -14.02 -14.23 17.83
N TYR A 412 -14.30 -14.82 16.69
CA TYR A 412 -15.45 -14.44 15.87
C TYR A 412 -16.75 -14.54 16.65
N ARG A 413 -17.54 -13.48 16.57
CA ARG A 413 -18.88 -13.44 17.20
C ARG A 413 -19.80 -12.53 16.40
N GLU A 414 -20.93 -13.04 15.99
CA GLU A 414 -22.00 -12.27 15.37
C GLU A 414 -23.07 -11.90 16.39
N GLN A 415 -23.48 -10.62 16.38
CA GLN A 415 -24.57 -10.06 17.16
C GLN A 415 -25.49 -9.29 16.19
N ASP A 416 -26.66 -8.83 16.64
CA ASP A 416 -27.67 -8.22 15.76
C ASP A 416 -27.11 -7.15 14.82
N TRP A 417 -26.38 -6.18 15.33
CA TRP A 417 -25.83 -5.05 14.56
C TRP A 417 -24.30 -5.05 14.46
N LEU A 418 -23.61 -5.93 15.18
CA LEU A 418 -22.16 -5.94 15.32
C LEU A 418 -21.59 -7.32 15.07
N VAL A 419 -20.58 -7.39 14.21
CA VAL A 419 -19.76 -8.58 14.04
C VAL A 419 -18.38 -8.32 14.59
N ASN A 420 -17.93 -9.17 15.53
CA ASN A 420 -16.54 -9.20 15.95
C ASN A 420 -15.77 -10.20 15.10
N VAL A 421 -14.70 -9.74 14.48
CA VAL A 421 -13.82 -10.56 13.64
C VAL A 421 -12.42 -10.52 14.24
N PRO A 422 -11.73 -11.66 14.36
CA PRO A 422 -10.34 -11.67 14.80
C PRO A 422 -9.46 -10.81 13.86
N LEU A 423 -8.51 -10.05 14.42
CA LEU A 423 -7.62 -9.17 13.65
C LEU A 423 -6.89 -9.91 12.53
N TYR A 424 -6.45 -11.14 12.79
CA TYR A 424 -5.73 -11.95 11.79
C TYR A 424 -6.62 -12.44 10.63
N ALA A 425 -7.95 -12.26 10.73
CA ALA A 425 -8.91 -12.59 9.68
C ALA A 425 -9.53 -11.34 9.01
N CYS A 426 -8.92 -10.15 9.16
CA CYS A 426 -9.52 -8.91 8.65
C CYS A 426 -9.56 -8.83 7.11
N LEU A 427 -8.71 -9.58 6.39
CA LEU A 427 -8.73 -9.69 4.93
C LEU A 427 -9.91 -10.52 4.40
N ASP A 428 -10.43 -11.42 5.21
CA ASP A 428 -11.45 -12.38 4.79
C ASP A 428 -12.88 -11.90 5.09
N TYR A 429 -13.00 -10.75 5.72
CA TYR A 429 -14.28 -10.19 6.15
C TYR A 429 -14.50 -8.79 5.60
#